data_c64cf1cb5b68a125e95531dac4af0417
#
_entry.id   c64cf1cb5b68a125e95531dac4af0417
#
_cell.length_a   1.000
_cell.length_b   1.000
_cell.length_c   1.000
_cell.angle_alpha   90.00
_cell.angle_beta   90.00
_cell.angle_gamma   90.00
#
_symmetry.space_group_name_H-M   'P 1'
#
loop_
_entity.id
_entity.type
_entity.pdbx_description
1 polymer ?
#
loop_
_entity_poly.entity_id
_entity_poly.type
_entity_poly.pdbx_seq_one_letter_code
_entity_poly.pdbx_strand_id
1 'polypeptide(L)'
;MAKKKKMSKAESKHIEKILSMGCCVCVNLELGETPAVPHHISNNSMGMKSSNYEVIPLCPVHHTDGGYGVAVHQGRVQWEANFGTEQELLDQTMEWLNL
;
A
#
# COMPACT_ATOMS: atom_id res chain seq x y z
N MET A 1 -15.17 8.18 26.27
CA MET A 1 -14.75 8.61 24.94
C MET A 1 -13.61 7.77 24.44
N ALA A 2 -13.79 7.12 23.32
CA ALA A 2 -12.76 6.26 22.78
C ALA A 2 -11.69 7.12 22.11
N LYS A 3 -10.44 6.94 22.50
CA LYS A 3 -9.33 7.61 21.85
C LYS A 3 -8.82 6.72 20.73
N LYS A 4 -8.57 7.31 19.57
CA LYS A 4 -7.88 6.58 18.51
C LYS A 4 -6.50 6.20 19.00
N LYS A 5 -6.14 4.95 18.79
CA LYS A 5 -4.82 4.49 19.12
C LYS A 5 -3.83 5.11 18.16
N LYS A 6 -2.87 5.85 18.70
CA LYS A 6 -1.82 6.46 17.87
C LYS A 6 -0.83 5.40 17.44
N MET A 7 -0.29 5.56 16.25
CA MET A 7 0.80 4.73 15.81
C MET A 7 2.01 4.92 16.70
N SER A 8 2.75 3.85 16.94
CA SER A 8 4.02 3.94 17.65
C SER A 8 5.05 4.67 16.77
N LYS A 9 6.14 5.10 17.37
CA LYS A 9 7.24 5.72 16.62
C LYS A 9 7.81 4.75 15.59
N ALA A 10 7.90 3.47 15.94
CA ALA A 10 8.41 2.46 15.02
C ALA A 10 7.49 2.30 13.82
N GLU A 11 6.18 2.28 14.06
CA GLU A 11 5.20 2.19 12.97
C GLU A 11 5.25 3.41 12.06
N SER A 12 5.35 4.61 12.65
CA SER A 12 5.46 5.83 11.86
C SER A 12 6.71 5.85 11.00
N LYS A 13 7.85 5.44 11.55
CA LYS A 13 9.10 5.37 10.78
C LYS A 13 9.01 4.35 9.67
N HIS A 14 8.38 3.22 9.93
CA HIS A 14 8.19 2.17 8.91
C HIS A 14 7.38 2.72 7.73
N ILE A 15 6.26 3.39 8.02
CA ILE A 15 5.42 3.97 6.99
C ILE A 15 6.16 5.08 6.23
N GLU A 16 6.90 5.93 6.93
CA GLU A 16 7.70 6.97 6.27
C GLU A 16 8.69 6.37 5.28
N LYS A 17 9.37 5.29 5.65
CA LYS A 17 10.31 4.61 4.76
C LYS A 17 9.60 4.06 3.53
N ILE A 18 8.45 3.43 3.74
CA ILE A 18 7.66 2.87 2.63
C ILE A 18 7.26 3.99 1.67
N LEU A 19 6.74 5.09 2.20
CA LEU A 19 6.27 6.19 1.36
C LEU A 19 7.41 6.85 0.59
N SER A 20 8.62 6.84 1.15
CA SER A 20 9.78 7.43 0.49
C SER A 20 10.19 6.68 -0.78
N MET A 21 9.74 5.43 -0.93
CA MET A 21 10.03 4.64 -2.12
C MET A 21 9.20 5.04 -3.33
N GLY A 22 8.12 5.80 -3.12
CA GLY A 22 7.15 6.11 -4.16
C GLY A 22 6.18 4.94 -4.37
N CYS A 23 5.19 5.17 -5.23
CA CYS A 23 4.16 4.17 -5.53
C CYS A 23 4.78 2.91 -6.13
N CYS A 24 4.54 1.76 -5.49
CA CYS A 24 5.12 0.50 -5.96
C CYS A 24 4.61 0.11 -7.36
N VAL A 25 3.37 0.43 -7.68
CA VAL A 25 2.82 0.17 -9.01
C VAL A 25 3.51 1.05 -10.05
N CYS A 26 3.68 2.34 -9.76
CA CYS A 26 4.36 3.25 -10.67
C CYS A 26 5.81 2.83 -10.92
N VAL A 27 6.50 2.42 -9.87
CA VAL A 27 7.88 1.93 -10.00
C VAL A 27 7.92 0.69 -10.90
N ASN A 28 6.99 -0.25 -10.69
CA ASN A 28 6.93 -1.47 -11.51
C ASN A 28 6.59 -1.18 -12.97
N LEU A 29 5.81 -0.12 -13.21
CA LEU A 29 5.46 0.30 -14.57
C LEU A 29 6.52 1.24 -15.18
N GLU A 30 7.61 1.47 -14.47
CA GLU A 30 8.70 2.34 -14.90
C GLU A 30 8.26 3.78 -15.12
N LEU A 31 7.30 4.23 -14.29
CA LEU A 31 6.80 5.60 -14.33
C LEU A 31 7.53 6.53 -13.36
N GLY A 32 8.48 5.98 -12.60
CA GLY A 32 9.26 6.75 -11.64
C GLY A 32 8.70 6.70 -10.24
N GLU A 33 9.28 7.52 -9.36
CA GLU A 33 8.88 7.59 -7.97
C GLU A 33 7.76 8.62 -7.80
N THR A 34 6.53 8.15 -7.84
CA THR A 34 5.35 9.01 -7.68
C THR A 34 5.02 9.13 -6.19
N PRO A 35 4.73 10.33 -5.68
CA PRO A 35 4.34 10.49 -4.27
C PRO A 35 3.22 9.53 -3.90
N ALA A 36 3.39 8.86 -2.75
CA ALA A 36 2.52 7.77 -2.34
C ALA A 36 1.87 8.03 -1.00
N VAL A 37 0.72 7.39 -0.80
CA VAL A 37 0.04 7.32 0.49
C VAL A 37 0.05 5.87 0.96
N PRO A 38 -0.07 5.62 2.27
CA PRO A 38 -0.07 4.24 2.77
C PRO A 38 -1.40 3.57 2.48
N HIS A 39 -1.33 2.37 1.93
CA HIS A 39 -2.50 1.54 1.70
C HIS A 39 -2.33 0.25 2.52
N HIS A 40 -3.20 0.06 3.51
CA HIS A 40 -3.21 -1.18 4.29
C HIS A 40 -3.79 -2.28 3.41
N ILE A 41 -3.06 -3.38 3.27
CA ILE A 41 -3.55 -4.47 2.43
C ILE A 41 -4.77 -5.12 3.07
N SER A 42 -5.62 -5.71 2.24
CA SER A 42 -6.79 -6.42 2.72
C SER A 42 -6.37 -7.70 3.41
N ASN A 43 -6.99 -7.96 4.55
CA ASN A 43 -6.72 -9.16 5.31
C ASN A 43 -7.90 -10.10 5.15
N ASN A 44 -7.61 -11.38 4.86
CA ASN A 44 -8.67 -12.38 4.66
C ASN A 44 -9.31 -12.84 5.97
N SER A 45 -8.75 -12.46 7.09
CA SER A 45 -9.35 -12.78 8.39
C SER A 45 -10.56 -11.89 8.61
N MET A 46 -11.70 -12.48 8.87
CA MET A 46 -12.93 -11.73 9.02
C MET A 46 -12.85 -10.71 10.15
N GLY A 47 -13.12 -9.46 9.82
CA GLY A 47 -13.13 -8.37 10.78
C GLY A 47 -11.78 -7.92 11.28
N MET A 48 -10.72 -8.54 10.86
CA MET A 48 -9.37 -8.17 11.29
C MET A 48 -8.80 -7.08 10.39
N LYS A 49 -8.23 -6.06 10.99
CA LYS A 49 -7.52 -5.01 10.25
C LYS A 49 -6.08 -5.40 10.08
N SER A 50 -5.51 -5.07 8.94
CA SER A 50 -4.09 -5.24 8.73
C SER A 50 -3.30 -4.34 9.67
N SER A 51 -2.13 -4.80 10.09
CA SER A 51 -1.26 -4.00 10.94
C SER A 51 -0.66 -2.83 10.15
N ASN A 52 -0.11 -1.86 10.86
CA ASN A 52 0.60 -0.75 10.23
C ASN A 52 1.92 -1.18 9.57
N TYR A 53 2.30 -2.44 9.74
CA TYR A 53 3.44 -3.01 9.01
C TYR A 53 3.03 -3.70 7.72
N GLU A 54 1.73 -3.85 7.48
CA GLU A 54 1.20 -4.49 6.28
C GLU A 54 0.62 -3.45 5.33
N VAL A 55 1.47 -2.50 4.95
CA VAL A 55 1.08 -1.41 4.07
C VAL A 55 1.98 -1.38 2.84
N ILE A 56 1.40 -0.93 1.73
CA ILE A 56 2.14 -0.71 0.50
C ILE A 56 2.00 0.75 0.09
N PRO A 57 3.01 1.33 -0.57
CA PRO A 57 2.92 2.72 -1.04
C PRO A 57 2.17 2.77 -2.37
N LEU A 58 1.10 3.53 -2.43
CA LEU A 58 0.33 3.73 -3.65
C LEU A 58 0.07 5.21 -3.87
N CYS A 59 0.26 5.68 -5.11
CA CYS A 59 -0.09 7.05 -5.44
C CYS A 59 -1.62 7.20 -5.45
N PRO A 60 -2.14 8.42 -5.37
CA PRO A 60 -3.60 8.61 -5.36
C PRO A 60 -4.30 7.96 -6.55
N VAL A 61 -3.69 7.95 -7.73
CA VAL A 61 -4.28 7.34 -8.92
C VAL A 61 -4.49 5.85 -8.72
N HIS A 62 -3.46 5.13 -8.25
CA HIS A 62 -3.56 3.68 -8.06
C HIS A 62 -4.26 3.30 -6.77
N HIS A 63 -4.47 4.26 -5.87
CA HIS A 63 -5.15 4.03 -4.60
C HIS A 63 -6.66 4.23 -4.70
N THR A 64 -7.10 5.43 -5.11
CA THR A 64 -8.52 5.79 -5.10
C THR A 64 -9.02 6.45 -6.38
N ASP A 65 -8.19 7.26 -7.05
CA ASP A 65 -8.67 8.22 -8.05
C ASP A 65 -8.72 7.71 -9.48
N GLY A 66 -7.96 6.66 -9.79
CA GLY A 66 -7.75 6.24 -11.18
C GLY A 66 -8.89 5.46 -11.82
N GLY A 67 -9.91 5.09 -11.05
CA GLY A 67 -11.04 4.36 -11.56
C GLY A 67 -10.86 2.85 -11.55
N TYR A 68 -11.87 2.14 -12.04
CA TYR A 68 -11.89 0.68 -12.05
C TYR A 68 -10.72 0.12 -12.86
N GLY A 69 -10.04 -0.86 -12.29
CA GLY A 69 -8.89 -1.50 -12.91
C GLY A 69 -7.58 -0.74 -12.72
N VAL A 70 -7.63 0.50 -12.24
CA VAL A 70 -6.46 1.34 -12.00
C VAL A 70 -6.29 1.65 -10.52
N ALA A 71 -7.39 1.92 -9.81
CA ALA A 71 -7.38 2.22 -8.38
C ALA A 71 -7.87 1.03 -7.59
N VAL A 72 -7.09 0.62 -6.58
CA VAL A 72 -7.42 -0.57 -5.78
C VAL A 72 -8.78 -0.44 -5.09
N HIS A 73 -9.13 0.74 -4.61
CA HIS A 73 -10.42 0.96 -3.95
C HIS A 73 -11.62 1.02 -4.92
N GLN A 74 -11.37 1.00 -6.21
CA GLN A 74 -12.44 0.99 -7.22
C GLN A 74 -12.66 -0.41 -7.79
N GLY A 75 -11.96 -1.42 -7.28
CA GLY A 75 -12.14 -2.80 -7.71
C GLY A 75 -10.86 -3.59 -7.55
N ARG A 76 -10.67 -4.18 -6.37
CA ARG A 76 -9.43 -4.87 -6.02
C ARG A 76 -9.11 -6.05 -6.94
N VAL A 77 -10.11 -6.85 -7.30
CA VAL A 77 -9.87 -8.07 -8.08
C VAL A 77 -9.25 -7.73 -9.44
N GLN A 78 -9.83 -6.76 -10.15
CA GLN A 78 -9.30 -6.37 -11.45
C GLN A 78 -7.95 -5.66 -11.30
N TRP A 79 -7.82 -4.85 -10.26
CA TRP A 79 -6.56 -4.17 -9.96
C TRP A 79 -5.43 -5.17 -9.74
N GLU A 80 -5.70 -6.23 -8.97
CA GLU A 80 -4.70 -7.25 -8.72
C GLU A 80 -4.33 -8.03 -9.98
N ALA A 81 -5.30 -8.26 -10.85
CA ALA A 81 -5.04 -8.91 -12.13
C ALA A 81 -4.12 -8.06 -13.01
N ASN A 82 -4.23 -6.75 -12.89
CA ASN A 82 -3.45 -5.82 -13.71
C ASN A 82 -2.05 -5.54 -13.15
N PHE A 83 -1.90 -5.50 -11.83
CA PHE A 83 -0.67 -4.99 -11.20
C PHE A 83 0.01 -5.96 -10.24
N GLY A 84 -0.63 -7.06 -9.91
CA GLY A 84 -0.16 -8.00 -8.90
C GLY A 84 -0.98 -7.93 -7.63
N THR A 85 -0.95 -9.00 -6.84
CA THR A 85 -1.75 -9.04 -5.62
C THR A 85 -1.18 -8.09 -4.57
N GLU A 86 -2.06 -7.67 -3.66
CA GLU A 86 -1.61 -6.85 -2.53
C GLU A 86 -0.49 -7.53 -1.76
N GLN A 87 -0.58 -8.84 -1.58
CA GLN A 87 0.44 -9.60 -0.85
C GLN A 87 1.78 -9.60 -1.61
N GLU A 88 1.73 -9.79 -2.93
CA GLU A 88 2.94 -9.75 -3.75
C GLU A 88 3.63 -8.39 -3.67
N LEU A 89 2.82 -7.34 -3.72
CA LEU A 89 3.36 -5.97 -3.64
C LEU A 89 3.89 -5.66 -2.24
N LEU A 90 3.28 -6.22 -1.20
CA LEU A 90 3.80 -6.09 0.16
C LEU A 90 5.15 -6.80 0.29
N ASP A 91 5.24 -8.02 -0.23
CA ASP A 91 6.49 -8.78 -0.20
C ASP A 91 7.61 -8.03 -0.92
N GLN A 92 7.29 -7.45 -2.07
CA GLN A 92 8.23 -6.62 -2.84
C GLN A 92 8.68 -5.39 -2.03
N THR A 93 7.71 -4.73 -1.38
CA THR A 93 7.99 -3.55 -0.55
C THR A 93 8.94 -3.92 0.60
N MET A 94 8.70 -5.06 1.23
CA MET A 94 9.56 -5.51 2.33
C MET A 94 10.97 -5.85 1.85
N GLU A 95 11.10 -6.41 0.66
CA GLU A 95 12.41 -6.67 0.08
C GLU A 95 13.17 -5.36 -0.14
N TRP A 96 12.48 -4.34 -0.64
CA TRP A 96 13.10 -3.03 -0.88
C TRP A 96 13.60 -2.40 0.44
N LEU A 97 12.85 -2.60 1.52
CA LEU A 97 13.24 -2.06 2.83
C LEU A 97 14.51 -2.72 3.37
N ASN A 98 14.75 -3.95 3.00
CA ASN A 98 15.87 -4.75 3.52
C ASN A 98 17.12 -4.71 2.65
N LEU A 99 17.10 -3.93 1.58
CA LEU A 99 18.26 -3.80 0.70
C LEU A 99 19.30 -2.81 1.21
#